data_3621a557045395a996cca342cbfe5720
#
_entry.id   3621a557045395a996cca342cbfe5720
#
_cell.length_a   1.000
_cell.length_b   1.000
_cell.length_c   1.000
_cell.angle_alpha   90.00
_cell.angle_beta   90.00
_cell.angle_gamma   90.00
#
_symmetry.space_group_name_H-M   'P 1'
#
loop_
_entity.id
_entity.type
_entity.pdbx_description
1 polymer ?
#
loop_
_entity_poly.entity_id
_entity_poly.type
_entity_poly.pdbx_seq_one_letter_code
_entity_poly.pdbx_strand_id
1 'polypeptide(L)'
;MSRPGLSFEFFPPRDPAGRERLDAAARALAAFGPRFVSVTYGAGGSTRTATLDAARRLGRLPGLRVAGHLTCVGATRAETLSVARAYAAAGLRDIVALRGDPPRGQGGFVPHPDGFRDSVELIAALKAMGDFRIHVGAYPDRHPDAADADADIVWLKRKFEAGADSALTQFFFDPETFFRFRDRAAAAGIDADRIAPGILPVQNWTKVQQFAAGCGAAMPPQIAQGFENAARQGNERLYALAQATQLADRLVEGGVRHLHFYTLNSAGLTRDVCRALGMRARPFLADAA
;
A
#
# COMPACT_ATOMS: atom_id res chain seq x y z
N MET A 1 2.73 25.54 2.36
CA MET A 1 2.19 24.36 1.65
C MET A 1 1.22 23.60 2.56
N SER A 2 0.12 23.06 2.03
CA SER A 2 -0.80 22.22 2.82
C SER A 2 -0.10 20.88 3.11
N ARG A 3 -0.31 20.34 4.34
CA ARG A 3 0.25 19.03 4.72
C ARG A 3 -0.37 17.93 3.85
N PRO A 4 0.41 16.95 3.36
CA PRO A 4 -0.15 15.84 2.59
C PRO A 4 -1.05 14.97 3.47
N GLY A 5 -2.06 14.35 2.87
CA GLY A 5 -2.81 13.27 3.50
C GLY A 5 -1.92 12.05 3.70
N LEU A 6 -2.28 11.20 4.64
CA LEU A 6 -1.56 9.96 4.95
C LEU A 6 -2.44 8.74 4.76
N SER A 7 -1.85 7.61 4.42
CA SER A 7 -2.41 6.27 4.60
C SER A 7 -1.30 5.29 4.98
N PHE A 8 -1.68 4.22 5.69
CA PHE A 8 -0.73 3.25 6.22
C PHE A 8 -1.17 1.83 5.87
N GLU A 9 -0.23 1.01 5.44
CA GLU A 9 -0.47 -0.39 5.15
C GLU A 9 0.06 -1.31 6.25
N PHE A 10 -0.74 -2.32 6.59
CA PHE A 10 -0.45 -3.34 7.58
C PHE A 10 -0.64 -4.73 6.98
N PHE A 11 -0.03 -5.76 7.61
CA PHE A 11 -0.32 -7.15 7.30
C PHE A 11 -1.26 -7.77 8.34
N PRO A 12 -2.05 -8.79 7.96
CA PRO A 12 -2.77 -9.59 8.93
C PRO A 12 -1.78 -10.32 9.86
N PRO A 13 -2.02 -10.35 11.17
CA PRO A 13 -1.15 -11.01 12.14
C PRO A 13 -1.22 -12.53 11.99
N ARG A 14 -0.10 -13.22 12.25
CA ARG A 14 0.00 -14.69 12.18
C ARG A 14 -0.15 -15.37 13.55
N ASP A 15 0.04 -14.61 14.61
CA ASP A 15 0.05 -15.08 15.99
C ASP A 15 -0.47 -14.00 16.96
N PRO A 16 -0.74 -14.32 18.23
CA PRO A 16 -1.20 -13.34 19.22
C PRO A 16 -0.25 -12.16 19.40
N ALA A 17 1.05 -12.40 19.47
CA ALA A 17 2.05 -11.33 19.61
C ALA A 17 2.07 -10.39 18.37
N GLY A 18 1.90 -10.95 17.18
CA GLY A 18 1.71 -10.18 15.94
C GLY A 18 0.45 -9.32 15.99
N ARG A 19 -0.61 -9.82 16.63
CA ARG A 19 -1.85 -9.08 16.83
C ARG A 19 -1.65 -7.85 17.72
N GLU A 20 -0.97 -8.02 18.83
CA GLU A 20 -0.63 -6.91 19.75
C GLU A 20 0.24 -5.85 19.05
N ARG A 21 1.26 -6.31 18.30
CA ARG A 21 2.10 -5.39 17.49
C ARG A 21 1.31 -4.61 16.46
N LEU A 22 0.40 -5.26 15.73
CA LEU A 22 -0.48 -4.60 14.76
C LEU A 22 -1.33 -3.52 15.43
N ASP A 23 -1.98 -3.86 16.56
CA ASP A 23 -2.85 -2.93 17.28
C ASP A 23 -2.07 -1.72 17.82
N ALA A 24 -0.91 -1.97 18.41
CA ALA A 24 -0.05 -0.90 18.92
C ALA A 24 0.42 0.02 17.78
N ALA A 25 0.82 -0.56 16.63
CA ALA A 25 1.24 0.21 15.48
C ALA A 25 0.08 1.02 14.88
N ALA A 26 -1.09 0.41 14.73
CA ALA A 26 -2.27 1.09 14.18
C ALA A 26 -2.73 2.25 15.08
N ARG A 27 -2.80 2.05 16.41
CA ARG A 27 -3.13 3.14 17.36
C ARG A 27 -2.13 4.29 17.27
N ALA A 28 -0.83 3.99 17.27
CA ALA A 28 0.22 5.01 17.20
C ALA A 28 0.17 5.84 15.91
N LEU A 29 -0.20 5.21 14.78
CA LEU A 29 -0.28 5.88 13.49
C LEU A 29 -1.66 6.51 13.23
N ALA A 30 -2.74 6.00 13.81
CA ALA A 30 -4.06 6.61 13.76
C ALA A 30 -4.06 8.04 14.34
N ALA A 31 -3.19 8.30 15.31
CA ALA A 31 -3.01 9.64 15.89
C ALA A 31 -2.61 10.73 14.88
N PHE A 32 -2.08 10.35 13.71
CA PHE A 32 -1.78 11.30 12.63
C PHE A 32 -2.98 11.60 11.72
N GLY A 33 -4.16 11.05 11.98
CA GLY A 33 -5.38 11.28 11.22
C GLY A 33 -5.28 10.79 9.76
N PRO A 34 -4.92 9.53 9.51
CA PRO A 34 -4.79 9.04 8.14
C PRO A 34 -6.14 9.06 7.42
N ARG A 35 -6.11 9.23 6.09
CA ARG A 35 -7.31 9.11 5.25
C ARG A 35 -7.91 7.71 5.36
N PHE A 36 -7.06 6.70 5.44
CA PHE A 36 -7.41 5.31 5.72
C PHE A 36 -6.16 4.51 6.11
N VAL A 37 -6.38 3.31 6.61
CA VAL A 37 -5.34 2.28 6.71
C VAL A 37 -5.75 1.08 5.86
N SER A 38 -4.80 0.31 5.33
CA SER A 38 -5.08 -0.91 4.58
C SER A 38 -4.54 -2.16 5.29
N VAL A 39 -5.18 -3.29 5.05
CA VAL A 39 -4.72 -4.61 5.53
C VAL A 39 -4.53 -5.51 4.33
N THR A 40 -3.30 -6.01 4.14
CA THR A 40 -2.93 -6.82 2.99
C THR A 40 -3.61 -8.17 2.97
N TYR A 41 -3.59 -8.79 1.78
CA TYR A 41 -4.14 -10.11 1.51
C TYR A 41 -3.00 -11.03 1.06
N GLY A 42 -2.86 -12.19 1.66
CA GLY A 42 -1.75 -13.09 1.34
C GLY A 42 -1.83 -13.65 -0.07
N ALA A 43 -0.66 -13.98 -0.64
CA ALA A 43 -0.56 -14.60 -1.96
C ALA A 43 -1.49 -15.82 -2.07
N GLY A 44 -2.18 -15.95 -3.21
CA GLY A 44 -3.16 -17.01 -3.42
C GLY A 44 -4.36 -16.99 -2.47
N GLY A 45 -4.66 -15.85 -1.80
CA GLY A 45 -5.78 -15.74 -0.88
C GLY A 45 -5.58 -16.44 0.48
N SER A 46 -4.36 -16.80 0.82
CA SER A 46 -4.00 -17.62 1.99
C SER A 46 -4.36 -16.98 3.35
N THR A 47 -4.60 -15.67 3.40
CA THR A 47 -4.92 -14.94 4.64
C THR A 47 -6.34 -14.36 4.68
N ARG A 48 -7.27 -14.89 3.87
CA ARG A 48 -8.64 -14.35 3.73
C ARG A 48 -9.30 -14.03 5.07
N THR A 49 -9.40 -15.01 5.96
CA THR A 49 -10.01 -14.86 7.29
C THR A 49 -9.21 -13.89 8.16
N ALA A 50 -7.88 -14.05 8.20
CA ALA A 50 -7.02 -13.20 9.03
C ALA A 50 -7.04 -11.72 8.59
N THR A 51 -7.15 -11.46 7.29
CA THR A 51 -7.30 -10.10 6.74
C THR A 51 -8.64 -9.49 7.17
N LEU A 52 -9.74 -10.24 7.02
CA LEU A 52 -11.06 -9.76 7.43
C LEU A 52 -11.13 -9.49 8.94
N ASP A 53 -10.57 -10.38 9.76
CA ASP A 53 -10.55 -10.21 11.22
C ASP A 53 -9.70 -9.01 11.65
N ALA A 54 -8.52 -8.83 11.03
CA ALA A 54 -7.68 -7.66 11.28
C ALA A 54 -8.39 -6.37 10.85
N ALA A 55 -8.98 -6.34 9.66
CA ALA A 55 -9.70 -5.17 9.14
C ALA A 55 -10.91 -4.80 10.02
N ARG A 56 -11.72 -5.78 10.46
CA ARG A 56 -12.83 -5.58 11.41
C ARG A 56 -12.35 -5.01 12.73
N ARG A 57 -11.24 -5.50 13.22
CA ARG A 57 -10.66 -5.08 14.51
C ARG A 57 -10.15 -3.65 14.45
N LEU A 58 -9.40 -3.30 13.40
CA LEU A 58 -8.94 -1.94 13.17
C LEU A 58 -10.11 -0.97 12.92
N GLY A 59 -11.17 -1.41 12.24
CA GLY A 59 -12.39 -0.64 11.99
C GLY A 59 -13.19 -0.27 13.27
N ARG A 60 -12.86 -0.89 14.41
CA ARG A 60 -13.43 -0.48 15.71
C ARG A 60 -12.71 0.73 16.32
N LEU A 61 -11.54 1.10 15.79
CA LEU A 61 -10.85 2.30 16.26
C LEU A 61 -11.61 3.55 15.78
N PRO A 62 -12.00 4.47 16.68
CA PRO A 62 -12.81 5.63 16.34
C PRO A 62 -12.20 6.47 15.22
N GLY A 63 -13.00 6.79 14.21
CA GLY A 63 -12.58 7.65 13.09
C GLY A 63 -11.58 7.01 12.12
N LEU A 64 -11.19 5.74 12.30
CA LEU A 64 -10.25 5.06 11.42
C LEU A 64 -11.00 4.35 10.29
N ARG A 65 -10.81 4.81 9.06
CA ARG A 65 -11.26 4.10 7.87
C ARG A 65 -10.29 2.98 7.55
N VAL A 66 -10.82 1.80 7.22
CA VAL A 66 -10.02 0.61 6.90
C VAL A 66 -10.36 0.08 5.52
N ALA A 67 -9.35 -0.11 4.69
CA ALA A 67 -9.41 -0.79 3.40
C ALA A 67 -8.95 -2.24 3.55
N GLY A 68 -9.79 -3.18 3.16
CA GLY A 68 -9.37 -4.57 3.01
C GLY A 68 -8.76 -4.79 1.62
N HIS A 69 -7.62 -5.46 1.52
CA HIS A 69 -7.15 -5.92 0.23
C HIS A 69 -8.05 -7.07 -0.27
N LEU A 70 -8.26 -7.13 -1.58
CA LEU A 70 -8.99 -8.18 -2.24
C LEU A 70 -8.33 -8.52 -3.57
N THR A 71 -8.06 -9.80 -3.78
CA THR A 71 -7.43 -10.28 -5.00
C THR A 71 -8.36 -11.22 -5.76
N CYS A 72 -8.16 -11.34 -7.06
CA CYS A 72 -8.90 -12.29 -7.91
C CYS A 72 -8.15 -13.61 -8.16
N VAL A 73 -6.89 -13.72 -7.70
CA VAL A 73 -6.09 -14.93 -7.91
C VAL A 73 -6.67 -16.15 -7.21
N GLY A 74 -6.73 -17.29 -7.92
CA GLY A 74 -7.05 -18.60 -7.35
C GLY A 74 -8.46 -18.76 -6.79
N ALA A 75 -9.42 -17.88 -7.15
CA ALA A 75 -10.78 -17.91 -6.64
C ALA A 75 -11.81 -17.67 -7.74
N THR A 76 -12.99 -18.23 -7.56
CA THR A 76 -14.15 -17.94 -8.41
C THR A 76 -14.65 -16.51 -8.20
N ARG A 77 -15.44 -15.98 -9.16
CA ARG A 77 -16.12 -14.69 -9.00
C ARG A 77 -17.01 -14.67 -7.76
N ALA A 78 -17.76 -15.77 -7.52
CA ALA A 78 -18.67 -15.89 -6.38
C ALA A 78 -17.91 -15.81 -5.04
N GLU A 79 -16.80 -16.51 -4.90
CA GLU A 79 -15.95 -16.49 -3.71
C GLU A 79 -15.35 -15.11 -3.49
N THR A 80 -14.76 -14.48 -4.53
CA THR A 80 -14.19 -13.13 -4.45
C THR A 80 -15.24 -12.11 -4.02
N LEU A 81 -16.42 -12.11 -4.63
CA LEU A 81 -17.51 -11.21 -4.25
C LEU A 81 -18.10 -11.52 -2.88
N SER A 82 -18.02 -12.78 -2.40
CA SER A 82 -18.42 -13.11 -1.03
C SER A 82 -17.55 -12.40 0.02
N VAL A 83 -16.26 -12.26 -0.26
CA VAL A 83 -15.35 -11.48 0.61
C VAL A 83 -15.70 -9.99 0.60
N ALA A 84 -16.02 -9.43 -0.57
CA ALA A 84 -16.47 -8.04 -0.65
C ALA A 84 -17.78 -7.83 0.14
N ARG A 85 -18.74 -8.74 0.05
CA ARG A 85 -19.95 -8.72 0.90
C ARG A 85 -19.62 -8.79 2.39
N ALA A 86 -18.65 -9.63 2.78
CA ALA A 86 -18.21 -9.71 4.18
C ALA A 86 -17.56 -8.43 4.67
N TYR A 87 -16.78 -7.73 3.82
CA TYR A 87 -16.28 -6.39 4.11
C TYR A 87 -17.44 -5.39 4.30
N ALA A 88 -18.39 -5.35 3.36
CA ALA A 88 -19.56 -4.47 3.47
C ALA A 88 -20.37 -4.72 4.73
N ALA A 89 -20.63 -5.99 5.09
CA ALA A 89 -21.32 -6.38 6.32
C ALA A 89 -20.55 -6.00 7.58
N ALA A 90 -19.22 -5.89 7.51
CA ALA A 90 -18.37 -5.38 8.58
C ALA A 90 -18.29 -3.85 8.62
N GLY A 91 -19.01 -3.13 7.77
CA GLY A 91 -18.97 -1.66 7.70
C GLY A 91 -17.81 -1.09 6.91
N LEU A 92 -16.97 -1.94 6.30
CA LEU A 92 -15.84 -1.49 5.49
C LEU A 92 -16.35 -1.06 4.11
N ARG A 93 -15.92 0.11 3.65
CA ARG A 93 -16.29 0.69 2.35
C ARG A 93 -15.10 0.98 1.45
N ASP A 94 -13.88 0.73 1.93
CA ASP A 94 -12.66 0.90 1.18
C ASP A 94 -12.07 -0.49 0.85
N ILE A 95 -11.69 -0.70 -0.42
CA ILE A 95 -11.09 -1.96 -0.90
C ILE A 95 -9.84 -1.61 -1.70
N VAL A 96 -8.73 -2.29 -1.42
CA VAL A 96 -7.57 -2.30 -2.34
C VAL A 96 -7.75 -3.50 -3.26
N ALA A 97 -8.18 -3.24 -4.50
CA ALA A 97 -8.47 -4.26 -5.51
C ALA A 97 -7.22 -4.57 -6.33
N LEU A 98 -6.76 -5.81 -6.28
CA LEU A 98 -5.54 -6.29 -6.91
C LEU A 98 -5.82 -7.53 -7.76
N ARG A 99 -4.93 -7.80 -8.73
CA ARG A 99 -4.92 -9.09 -9.43
C ARG A 99 -4.55 -10.21 -8.44
N GLY A 100 -3.57 -9.97 -7.63
CA GLY A 100 -2.91 -10.91 -6.75
C GLY A 100 -1.78 -11.65 -7.46
N ASP A 101 -0.82 -12.10 -6.66
CA ASP A 101 0.31 -12.87 -7.14
C ASP A 101 -0.01 -14.37 -7.08
N PRO A 102 0.49 -15.18 -8.01
CA PRO A 102 0.35 -16.62 -7.95
C PRO A 102 1.00 -17.16 -6.67
N PRO A 103 0.58 -18.33 -6.16
CA PRO A 103 1.28 -19.01 -5.09
C PRO A 103 2.77 -19.20 -5.42
N ARG A 104 3.63 -19.12 -4.40
CA ARG A 104 5.08 -19.28 -4.60
C ARG A 104 5.41 -20.59 -5.30
N GLY A 105 6.28 -20.53 -6.31
CA GLY A 105 6.70 -21.69 -7.10
C GLY A 105 5.74 -22.05 -8.25
N GLN A 106 4.63 -21.38 -8.41
CA GLN A 106 3.82 -21.44 -9.62
C GLN A 106 4.29 -20.33 -10.57
N GLY A 107 4.27 -20.58 -11.86
CA GLY A 107 4.64 -19.61 -12.90
C GLY A 107 3.79 -18.34 -12.88
N GLY A 108 3.65 -17.64 -14.02
CA GLY A 108 2.85 -16.40 -14.11
C GLY A 108 1.40 -16.57 -13.67
N PHE A 109 0.71 -15.44 -13.48
CA PHE A 109 -0.70 -15.42 -13.10
C PHE A 109 -1.56 -16.17 -14.14
N VAL A 110 -2.36 -17.13 -13.66
CA VAL A 110 -3.41 -17.82 -14.43
C VAL A 110 -4.75 -17.59 -13.71
N PRO A 111 -5.73 -16.98 -14.39
CA PRO A 111 -7.05 -16.78 -13.78
C PRO A 111 -7.77 -18.12 -13.55
N HIS A 112 -8.54 -18.20 -12.47
CA HIS A 112 -9.45 -19.34 -12.27
C HIS A 112 -10.48 -19.37 -13.42
N PRO A 113 -10.87 -20.53 -13.98
CA PRO A 113 -11.83 -20.61 -15.09
C PRO A 113 -13.12 -19.81 -14.84
N ASP A 114 -13.66 -19.90 -13.62
CA ASP A 114 -14.86 -19.16 -13.18
C ASP A 114 -14.51 -17.89 -12.41
N GLY A 115 -13.24 -17.42 -12.48
CA GLY A 115 -12.73 -16.24 -11.77
C GLY A 115 -12.81 -14.94 -12.56
N PHE A 116 -12.27 -13.89 -11.97
CA PHE A 116 -11.97 -12.65 -12.69
C PHE A 116 -10.68 -12.83 -13.48
N ARG A 117 -10.66 -12.39 -14.74
CA ARG A 117 -9.48 -12.48 -15.60
C ARG A 117 -8.35 -11.53 -15.15
N ASP A 118 -8.73 -10.41 -14.56
CA ASP A 118 -7.80 -9.38 -14.10
C ASP A 118 -8.45 -8.44 -13.05
N SER A 119 -7.68 -7.49 -12.56
CA SER A 119 -8.16 -6.49 -11.59
C SER A 119 -9.18 -5.51 -12.19
N VAL A 120 -9.21 -5.28 -13.50
CA VAL A 120 -10.17 -4.38 -14.15
C VAL A 120 -11.58 -4.95 -14.06
N GLU A 121 -11.74 -6.25 -14.37
CA GLU A 121 -13.03 -6.94 -14.18
C GLU A 121 -13.47 -6.96 -12.70
N LEU A 122 -12.52 -7.17 -11.77
CA LEU A 122 -12.82 -7.12 -10.34
C LEU A 122 -13.33 -5.73 -9.92
N ILE A 123 -12.66 -4.65 -10.36
CA ILE A 123 -13.04 -3.27 -10.06
C ILE A 123 -14.47 -2.99 -10.55
N ALA A 124 -14.77 -3.31 -11.81
CA ALA A 124 -16.09 -3.12 -12.38
C ALA A 124 -17.18 -3.88 -11.60
N ALA A 125 -16.92 -5.13 -11.21
CA ALA A 125 -17.84 -5.92 -10.41
C ALA A 125 -18.06 -5.34 -9.01
N LEU A 126 -16.99 -4.83 -8.35
CA LEU A 126 -17.10 -4.18 -7.04
C LEU A 126 -17.91 -2.90 -7.11
N LYS A 127 -17.73 -2.09 -8.16
CA LYS A 127 -18.55 -0.88 -8.38
C LYS A 127 -20.02 -1.22 -8.61
N ALA A 128 -20.32 -2.29 -9.31
CA ALA A 128 -21.71 -2.74 -9.50
C ALA A 128 -22.37 -3.26 -8.21
N MET A 129 -21.58 -3.63 -7.18
CA MET A 129 -22.11 -4.08 -5.88
C MET A 129 -22.56 -2.94 -4.96
N GLY A 130 -22.15 -1.68 -5.19
CA GLY A 130 -22.51 -0.51 -4.37
C GLY A 130 -21.34 0.45 -4.12
N ASP A 131 -21.45 1.24 -3.06
CA ASP A 131 -20.58 2.38 -2.77
C ASP A 131 -19.22 1.99 -2.15
N PHE A 132 -18.45 1.17 -2.84
CA PHE A 132 -17.07 0.94 -2.46
C PHE A 132 -16.16 2.05 -3.02
N ARG A 133 -15.23 2.53 -2.19
CA ARG A 133 -14.04 3.25 -2.64
C ARG A 133 -12.95 2.25 -2.96
N ILE A 134 -12.48 2.29 -4.20
CA ILE A 134 -11.56 1.30 -4.73
C ILE A 134 -10.19 1.92 -4.94
N HIS A 135 -9.22 1.40 -4.22
CA HIS A 135 -7.80 1.70 -4.39
C HIS A 135 -7.16 0.59 -5.22
N VAL A 136 -6.18 0.93 -6.06
CA VAL A 136 -5.51 -0.02 -6.94
C VAL A 136 -4.00 0.11 -6.87
N GLY A 137 -3.27 -0.95 -7.22
CA GLY A 137 -1.81 -0.89 -7.33
C GLY A 137 -1.36 -0.19 -8.62
N ALA A 138 -0.25 0.56 -8.51
CA ALA A 138 0.48 1.17 -9.62
C ALA A 138 2.00 0.93 -9.44
N TYR A 139 2.78 1.02 -10.51
CA TYR A 139 4.19 0.59 -10.51
C TYR A 139 5.07 1.67 -11.15
N PRO A 140 5.73 2.52 -10.33
CA PRO A 140 6.60 3.59 -10.85
C PRO A 140 7.83 3.08 -11.61
N ASP A 141 8.45 2.00 -11.13
CA ASP A 141 9.57 1.36 -11.83
C ASP A 141 9.06 0.52 -13.03
N ARG A 142 8.39 -0.56 -12.78
CA ARG A 142 7.65 -1.42 -13.72
C ARG A 142 7.13 -2.66 -12.98
N HIS A 143 5.93 -3.11 -13.30
CA HIS A 143 5.48 -4.42 -12.83
C HIS A 143 6.34 -5.52 -13.45
N PRO A 144 6.78 -6.56 -12.67
CA PRO A 144 7.61 -7.65 -13.20
C PRO A 144 7.04 -8.34 -14.45
N ASP A 145 5.70 -8.47 -14.54
CA ASP A 145 5.01 -9.08 -15.68
C ASP A 145 4.68 -8.08 -16.80
N ALA A 146 4.94 -6.78 -16.64
CA ALA A 146 4.66 -5.81 -17.71
C ALA A 146 5.71 -5.90 -18.82
N ALA A 147 5.27 -5.77 -20.07
CA ALA A 147 6.17 -5.74 -21.20
C ALA A 147 7.13 -4.55 -21.14
N ASP A 148 6.58 -3.40 -20.79
CA ASP A 148 7.31 -2.13 -20.63
C ASP A 148 6.56 -1.21 -19.64
N ALA A 149 7.12 -0.03 -19.41
CA ALA A 149 6.55 0.95 -18.49
C ALA A 149 5.27 1.63 -19.02
N ASP A 150 5.06 1.65 -20.34
CA ASP A 150 3.85 2.21 -20.94
C ASP A 150 2.68 1.24 -20.82
N ALA A 151 2.95 -0.07 -20.85
CA ALA A 151 1.94 -1.09 -20.55
C ALA A 151 1.33 -0.91 -19.15
N ASP A 152 2.14 -0.56 -18.14
CA ASP A 152 1.65 -0.26 -16.79
C ASP A 152 0.74 0.99 -16.76
N ILE A 153 1.05 2.02 -17.53
CA ILE A 153 0.22 3.21 -17.66
C ILE A 153 -1.12 2.88 -18.33
N VAL A 154 -1.12 2.09 -19.40
CA VAL A 154 -2.35 1.61 -20.05
C VAL A 154 -3.21 0.81 -19.07
N TRP A 155 -2.62 -0.09 -18.30
CA TRP A 155 -3.34 -0.84 -17.28
C TRP A 155 -3.89 0.06 -16.17
N LEU A 156 -3.13 1.02 -15.70
CA LEU A 156 -3.59 1.98 -14.69
C LEU A 156 -4.79 2.80 -15.21
N LYS A 157 -4.74 3.26 -16.46
CA LYS A 157 -5.85 3.96 -17.09
C LYS A 157 -7.12 3.12 -17.13
N ARG A 158 -7.03 1.87 -17.57
CA ARG A 158 -8.16 0.93 -17.59
C ARG A 158 -8.75 0.68 -16.19
N LYS A 159 -7.91 0.61 -15.14
CA LYS A 159 -8.39 0.52 -13.75
C LYS A 159 -9.21 1.74 -13.34
N PHE A 160 -8.76 2.94 -13.71
CA PHE A 160 -9.51 4.18 -13.44
C PHE A 160 -10.81 4.25 -14.24
N GLU A 161 -10.80 3.85 -15.51
CA GLU A 161 -11.98 3.76 -16.35
C GLU A 161 -13.00 2.74 -15.82
N ALA A 162 -12.54 1.66 -15.22
CA ALA A 162 -13.40 0.67 -14.57
C ALA A 162 -14.00 1.15 -13.22
N GLY A 163 -13.57 2.31 -12.72
CA GLY A 163 -14.12 2.95 -11.53
C GLY A 163 -13.21 2.98 -10.30
N ALA A 164 -11.89 2.73 -10.43
CA ALA A 164 -10.98 2.94 -9.31
C ALA A 164 -11.01 4.40 -8.86
N ASP A 165 -10.94 4.64 -7.55
CA ASP A 165 -10.97 5.98 -6.97
C ASP A 165 -9.56 6.55 -6.80
N SER A 166 -8.57 5.74 -6.46
CA SER A 166 -7.16 6.15 -6.36
C SER A 166 -6.21 4.99 -6.61
N ALA A 167 -4.94 5.31 -6.86
CA ALA A 167 -3.86 4.35 -6.97
C ALA A 167 -2.84 4.53 -5.84
N LEU A 168 -2.33 3.40 -5.34
CA LEU A 168 -1.22 3.31 -4.39
C LEU A 168 -0.04 2.72 -5.14
N THR A 169 1.10 3.43 -5.19
CA THR A 169 2.22 2.89 -5.95
C THR A 169 2.98 1.85 -5.14
N GLN A 170 3.61 0.90 -5.83
CA GLN A 170 4.71 0.13 -5.24
C GLN A 170 5.74 1.11 -4.69
N PHE A 171 6.46 0.73 -3.63
CA PHE A 171 7.52 1.56 -3.08
C PHE A 171 8.69 1.68 -4.06
N PHE A 172 9.40 2.76 -3.96
CA PHE A 172 10.58 3.12 -4.73
C PHE A 172 11.53 3.93 -3.83
N PHE A 173 12.77 4.15 -4.28
CA PHE A 173 13.80 4.80 -3.47
C PHE A 173 14.31 6.12 -4.06
N ASP A 174 14.02 6.39 -5.33
CA ASP A 174 14.38 7.62 -6.04
C ASP A 174 13.11 8.43 -6.36
N PRO A 175 12.95 9.68 -5.88
CA PRO A 175 11.77 10.49 -6.16
C PRO A 175 11.56 10.75 -7.66
N GLU A 176 12.63 10.79 -8.46
CA GLU A 176 12.53 10.98 -9.91
C GLU A 176 11.84 9.81 -10.61
N THR A 177 11.93 8.60 -10.06
CA THR A 177 11.16 7.44 -10.53
C THR A 177 9.65 7.72 -10.47
N PHE A 178 9.18 8.27 -9.35
CA PHE A 178 7.77 8.65 -9.21
C PHE A 178 7.39 9.82 -10.12
N PHE A 179 8.23 10.84 -10.23
CA PHE A 179 7.91 12.01 -11.06
C PHE A 179 7.80 11.63 -12.55
N ARG A 180 8.73 10.85 -13.08
CA ARG A 180 8.64 10.32 -14.45
C ARG A 180 7.38 9.48 -14.66
N PHE A 181 7.01 8.63 -13.70
CA PHE A 181 5.78 7.84 -13.75
C PHE A 181 4.54 8.73 -13.73
N ARG A 182 4.47 9.70 -12.82
CA ARG A 182 3.38 10.67 -12.72
C ARG A 182 3.17 11.45 -14.01
N ASP A 183 4.26 11.92 -14.61
CA ASP A 183 4.20 12.71 -15.84
C ASP A 183 3.69 11.87 -17.02
N ARG A 184 4.09 10.60 -17.13
CA ARG A 184 3.52 9.64 -18.10
C ARG A 184 2.04 9.39 -17.84
N ALA A 185 1.64 9.20 -16.59
CA ALA A 185 0.24 9.03 -16.24
C ALA A 185 -0.62 10.25 -16.60
N ALA A 186 -0.11 11.44 -16.31
CA ALA A 186 -0.77 12.71 -16.69
C ALA A 186 -0.89 12.85 -18.21
N ALA A 187 0.16 12.54 -18.97
CA ALA A 187 0.13 12.53 -20.44
C ALA A 187 -0.91 11.55 -21.01
N ALA A 188 -1.18 10.45 -20.31
CA ALA A 188 -2.24 9.49 -20.66
C ALA A 188 -3.65 9.94 -20.20
N GLY A 189 -3.77 11.12 -19.58
CA GLY A 189 -5.05 11.69 -19.09
C GLY A 189 -5.48 11.16 -17.72
N ILE A 190 -4.56 10.61 -16.95
CA ILE A 190 -4.82 10.19 -15.57
C ILE A 190 -4.58 11.38 -14.63
N ASP A 191 -5.55 11.67 -13.76
CA ASP A 191 -5.39 12.69 -12.73
C ASP A 191 -4.33 12.26 -11.71
N ALA A 192 -3.20 12.98 -11.69
CA ALA A 192 -2.05 12.71 -10.84
C ALA A 192 -2.38 12.84 -9.34
N ASP A 193 -3.36 13.66 -8.95
CA ASP A 193 -3.79 13.81 -7.54
C ASP A 193 -4.47 12.53 -7.00
N ARG A 194 -4.84 11.62 -7.89
CA ARG A 194 -5.40 10.30 -7.53
C ARG A 194 -4.31 9.24 -7.29
N ILE A 195 -3.05 9.56 -7.46
CA ILE A 195 -1.93 8.62 -7.29
C ILE A 195 -1.16 8.97 -6.02
N ALA A 196 -1.16 8.06 -5.06
CA ALA A 196 -0.39 8.19 -3.82
C ALA A 196 0.92 7.40 -3.93
N PRO A 197 2.09 8.04 -3.84
CA PRO A 197 3.37 7.35 -3.80
C PRO A 197 3.48 6.47 -2.55
N GLY A 198 3.95 5.25 -2.75
CA GLY A 198 4.25 4.29 -1.71
C GLY A 198 5.66 4.49 -1.15
N ILE A 199 5.77 4.65 0.15
CA ILE A 199 7.04 4.84 0.86
C ILE A 199 7.25 3.66 1.80
N LEU A 200 8.40 3.00 1.71
CA LEU A 200 8.81 1.94 2.62
C LEU A 200 9.98 2.43 3.50
N PRO A 201 9.72 2.89 4.74
CA PRO A 201 10.82 3.18 5.67
C PRO A 201 11.60 1.90 6.00
N VAL A 202 12.88 1.86 5.66
CA VAL A 202 13.71 0.66 5.72
C VAL A 202 14.11 0.34 7.17
N GLN A 203 13.46 -0.65 7.77
CA GLN A 203 13.78 -1.08 9.15
C GLN A 203 14.87 -2.15 9.22
N ASN A 204 15.00 -2.95 8.17
CA ASN A 204 16.01 -3.98 8.04
C ASN A 204 16.48 -4.04 6.60
N TRP A 205 17.70 -3.60 6.37
CA TRP A 205 18.28 -3.45 5.03
C TRP A 205 18.31 -4.77 4.25
N THR A 206 18.84 -5.81 4.85
CA THR A 206 18.97 -7.13 4.20
C THR A 206 17.64 -7.69 3.73
N LYS A 207 16.59 -7.56 4.56
CA LYS A 207 15.24 -8.03 4.20
C LYS A 207 14.63 -7.17 3.10
N VAL A 208 14.86 -5.86 3.12
CA VAL A 208 14.30 -4.95 2.13
C VAL A 208 14.95 -5.15 0.76
N GLN A 209 16.26 -5.42 0.68
CA GLN A 209 16.93 -5.77 -0.58
C GLN A 209 16.26 -6.97 -1.26
N GLN A 210 16.04 -8.06 -0.50
CA GLN A 210 15.39 -9.27 -1.02
C GLN A 210 13.95 -9.01 -1.46
N PHE A 211 13.22 -8.21 -0.69
CA PHE A 211 11.84 -7.85 -0.97
C PHE A 211 11.73 -6.94 -2.21
N ALA A 212 12.58 -5.94 -2.32
CA ALA A 212 12.61 -5.00 -3.46
C ALA A 212 12.85 -5.73 -4.79
N ALA A 213 13.80 -6.66 -4.82
CA ALA A 213 14.07 -7.48 -6.01
C ALA A 213 12.84 -8.28 -6.45
N GLY A 214 12.08 -8.85 -5.50
CA GLY A 214 10.85 -9.59 -5.78
C GLY A 214 9.69 -8.71 -6.26
N CYS A 215 9.70 -7.42 -5.93
CA CYS A 215 8.65 -6.45 -6.31
C CYS A 215 9.01 -5.64 -7.57
N GLY A 216 10.18 -5.84 -8.17
CA GLY A 216 10.65 -5.05 -9.30
C GLY A 216 11.02 -3.60 -8.93
N ALA A 217 11.18 -3.28 -7.64
CA ALA A 217 11.60 -1.96 -7.19
C ALA A 217 13.11 -1.79 -7.36
N ALA A 218 13.52 -0.81 -8.16
CA ALA A 218 14.92 -0.53 -8.42
C ALA A 218 15.59 0.06 -7.16
N MET A 219 16.78 -0.48 -6.84
CA MET A 219 17.58 0.00 -5.72
C MET A 219 18.75 0.85 -6.24
N PRO A 220 18.74 2.18 -6.05
CA PRO A 220 19.85 3.02 -6.45
C PRO A 220 21.14 2.62 -5.71
N PRO A 221 22.29 2.50 -6.40
CA PRO A 221 23.56 2.10 -5.79
C PRO A 221 23.95 2.97 -4.60
N GLN A 222 23.66 4.27 -4.64
CA GLN A 222 23.98 5.23 -3.57
C GLN A 222 23.18 4.92 -2.29
N ILE A 223 21.92 4.50 -2.42
CA ILE A 223 21.08 4.11 -1.30
C ILE A 223 21.60 2.82 -0.67
N ALA A 224 21.94 1.83 -1.51
CA ALA A 224 22.53 0.57 -1.06
C ALA A 224 23.85 0.83 -0.28
N GLN A 225 24.77 1.60 -0.87
CA GLN A 225 26.04 1.95 -0.24
C GLN A 225 25.84 2.73 1.07
N GLY A 226 24.83 3.61 1.13
CA GLY A 226 24.48 4.35 2.34
C GLY A 226 24.07 3.43 3.48
N PHE A 227 23.22 2.44 3.22
CA PHE A 227 22.82 1.44 4.23
C PHE A 227 23.99 0.56 4.67
N GLU A 228 24.86 0.12 3.75
CA GLU A 228 26.05 -0.65 4.09
C GLU A 228 27.03 0.15 4.98
N ASN A 229 27.23 1.44 4.68
CA ASN A 229 28.04 2.33 5.49
C ASN A 229 27.42 2.52 6.87
N ALA A 230 26.11 2.77 6.94
CA ALA A 230 25.39 2.95 8.18
C ALA A 230 25.43 1.69 9.05
N ALA A 231 25.32 0.50 8.44
CA ALA A 231 25.43 -0.78 9.16
C ALA A 231 26.81 -0.95 9.79
N ARG A 232 27.88 -0.60 9.06
CA ARG A 232 29.26 -0.65 9.62
C ARG A 232 29.47 0.29 10.81
N GLN A 233 28.70 1.37 10.88
CA GLN A 233 28.78 2.41 11.90
C GLN A 233 27.73 2.24 13.03
N GLY A 234 26.82 1.25 12.94
CA GLY A 234 25.70 1.08 13.87
C GLY A 234 24.64 2.19 13.78
N ASN A 235 24.52 2.87 12.64
CA ASN A 235 23.66 4.03 12.43
C ASN A 235 22.50 3.76 11.45
N GLU A 236 22.15 2.48 11.20
CA GLU A 236 21.15 2.10 10.18
C GLU A 236 19.81 2.80 10.39
N ARG A 237 19.35 2.91 11.65
CA ARG A 237 18.09 3.57 11.95
C ARG A 237 18.11 5.06 11.60
N LEU A 238 19.23 5.75 11.86
CA LEU A 238 19.37 7.17 11.56
C LEU A 238 19.39 7.39 10.05
N TYR A 239 20.14 6.57 9.32
CA TYR A 239 20.19 6.64 7.86
C TYR A 239 18.82 6.33 7.24
N ALA A 240 18.13 5.30 7.72
CA ALA A 240 16.79 4.95 7.26
C ALA A 240 15.77 6.07 7.49
N LEU A 241 15.84 6.77 8.64
CA LEU A 241 15.01 7.93 8.92
C LEU A 241 15.31 9.08 7.96
N ALA A 242 16.59 9.41 7.77
CA ALA A 242 17.01 10.48 6.88
C ALA A 242 16.57 10.20 5.43
N GLN A 243 16.83 9.00 4.92
CA GLN A 243 16.49 8.59 3.56
C GLN A 243 14.97 8.65 3.31
N ALA A 244 14.16 8.06 4.21
CA ALA A 244 12.71 8.05 4.05
C ALA A 244 12.10 9.45 4.20
N THR A 245 12.66 10.30 5.08
CA THR A 245 12.23 11.69 5.24
C THR A 245 12.56 12.51 4.01
N GLN A 246 13.79 12.40 3.49
CA GLN A 246 14.21 13.10 2.29
C GLN A 246 13.37 12.72 1.06
N LEU A 247 13.09 11.42 0.88
CA LEU A 247 12.19 10.94 -0.18
C LEU A 247 10.80 11.57 -0.05
N ALA A 248 10.21 11.50 1.14
CA ALA A 248 8.88 12.04 1.39
C ALA A 248 8.81 13.56 1.20
N ASP A 249 9.82 14.29 1.66
CA ASP A 249 9.91 15.74 1.55
C ASP A 249 10.02 16.18 0.08
N ARG A 250 10.90 15.55 -0.69
CA ARG A 250 11.02 15.76 -2.14
C ARG A 250 9.70 15.51 -2.90
N LEU A 251 8.95 14.48 -2.50
CA LEU A 251 7.64 14.19 -3.08
C LEU A 251 6.63 15.31 -2.77
N VAL A 252 6.61 15.79 -1.52
CA VAL A 252 5.73 16.90 -1.09
C VAL A 252 6.11 18.21 -1.77
N GLU A 253 7.40 18.55 -1.87
CA GLU A 253 7.88 19.69 -2.63
C GLU A 253 7.48 19.61 -4.12
N GLY A 254 7.51 18.41 -4.69
CA GLY A 254 7.05 18.12 -6.06
C GLY A 254 5.52 18.12 -6.23
N GLY A 255 4.76 18.55 -5.20
CA GLY A 255 3.31 18.75 -5.28
C GLY A 255 2.46 17.54 -4.89
N VAL A 256 3.05 16.46 -4.37
CA VAL A 256 2.29 15.29 -3.90
C VAL A 256 1.42 15.65 -2.70
N ARG A 257 0.14 15.29 -2.78
CA ARG A 257 -0.86 15.63 -1.75
C ARG A 257 -1.28 14.47 -0.86
N HIS A 258 -0.76 13.26 -1.11
CA HIS A 258 -1.06 12.07 -0.32
C HIS A 258 0.14 11.12 -0.34
N LEU A 259 0.59 10.67 0.82
CA LEU A 259 1.66 9.69 0.99
C LEU A 259 1.08 8.39 1.56
N HIS A 260 1.48 7.27 0.97
CA HIS A 260 1.12 5.93 1.45
C HIS A 260 2.35 5.24 2.05
N PHE A 261 2.27 4.76 3.31
CA PHE A 261 3.40 4.15 4.00
C PHE A 261 3.20 2.65 4.21
N TYR A 262 4.17 1.87 3.77
CA TYR A 262 4.30 0.44 4.07
C TYR A 262 4.95 0.27 5.44
N THR A 263 4.14 -0.03 6.48
CA THR A 263 4.59 0.04 7.87
C THR A 263 5.32 -1.21 8.36
N LEU A 264 5.15 -2.34 7.66
CA LEU A 264 5.60 -3.65 8.11
C LEU A 264 5.15 -3.97 9.55
N ASN A 265 3.94 -3.52 9.95
CA ASN A 265 3.38 -3.61 11.30
C ASN A 265 4.25 -2.97 12.41
N SER A 266 5.08 -1.97 12.05
CA SER A 266 5.92 -1.23 12.99
C SER A 266 5.70 0.28 12.81
N ALA A 267 5.26 0.95 13.87
CA ALA A 267 5.01 2.38 13.83
C ALA A 267 6.27 3.24 13.96
N GLY A 268 7.33 2.73 14.60
CA GLY A 268 8.43 3.53 15.09
C GLY A 268 9.04 4.46 14.04
N LEU A 269 9.59 3.89 12.97
CA LEU A 269 10.25 4.66 11.93
C LEU A 269 9.26 5.51 11.10
N THR A 270 8.09 4.94 10.75
CA THR A 270 7.03 5.67 10.04
C THR A 270 6.56 6.89 10.81
N ARG A 271 6.35 6.75 12.14
CA ARG A 271 5.98 7.85 13.03
C ARG A 271 7.05 8.95 13.04
N ASP A 272 8.31 8.55 13.10
CA ASP A 272 9.43 9.51 13.16
C ASP A 272 9.57 10.27 11.83
N VAL A 273 9.36 9.60 10.68
CA VAL A 273 9.25 10.26 9.36
C VAL A 273 8.10 11.25 9.33
N CYS A 274 6.89 10.86 9.77
CA CYS A 274 5.74 11.77 9.81
C CYS A 274 6.03 13.02 10.66
N ARG A 275 6.70 12.85 11.80
CA ARG A 275 7.11 13.98 12.67
C ARG A 275 8.16 14.87 12.00
N ALA A 276 9.14 14.30 11.33
CA ALA A 276 10.15 15.04 10.58
C ALA A 276 9.53 15.89 9.46
N LEU A 277 8.45 15.41 8.84
CA LEU A 277 7.64 16.18 7.88
C LEU A 277 6.70 17.22 8.54
N GLY A 278 6.87 17.51 9.84
CA GLY A 278 6.08 18.49 10.57
C GLY A 278 4.65 18.05 10.90
N MET A 279 4.33 16.76 10.75
CA MET A 279 3.02 16.22 11.12
C MET A 279 2.91 16.08 12.64
N ARG A 280 1.76 16.46 13.19
CA ARG A 280 1.50 16.37 14.63
C ARG A 280 0.53 15.25 14.90
N ALA A 281 0.93 14.32 15.78
CA ALA A 281 0.00 13.35 16.34
C ALA A 281 -1.03 14.08 17.23
N ARG A 282 -2.29 13.72 17.09
CA ARG A 282 -3.36 14.19 17.99
C ARG A 282 -3.60 13.10 19.04
N PRO A 283 -4.02 13.45 20.28
CA PRO A 283 -4.49 12.43 21.21
C PRO A 283 -5.57 11.58 20.53
N PHE A 284 -5.42 10.28 20.62
CA PHE A 284 -6.43 9.37 20.08
C PHE A 284 -7.62 9.35 21.05
N LEU A 285 -8.83 9.66 20.58
CA LEU A 285 -10.02 9.83 21.42
C LEU A 285 -10.43 8.58 22.24
N ALA A 286 -9.75 7.44 22.08
CA ALA A 286 -9.98 6.24 22.87
C ALA A 286 -9.38 6.29 24.29
N ASP A 287 -8.53 7.29 24.60
CA ASP A 287 -7.92 7.45 25.94
C ASP A 287 -8.73 8.39 26.84
N ALA A 288 -9.94 8.77 26.43
CA ALA A 288 -10.83 9.71 27.12
C ALA A 288 -12.11 9.07 27.70
N ALA A 289 -12.10 7.75 27.95
CA ALA A 289 -13.22 7.04 28.58
C ALA A 289 -12.77 6.27 29.83
#